data_c62cc669c01889ff1158785048fd0b5c
#
_entry.id   c62cc669c01889ff1158785048fd0b5c
#
_cell.length_a   1.000
_cell.length_b   1.000
_cell.length_c   1.000
_cell.angle_alpha   90.00
_cell.angle_beta   90.00
_cell.angle_gamma   90.00
#
_symmetry.space_group_name_H-M   'P 1'
#
loop_
_entity.id
_entity.type
_entity.pdbx_description
1 polymer ?
#
loop_
_entity_poly.entity_id
_entity_poly.type
_entity_poly.pdbx_seq_one_letter_code
_entity_poly.pdbx_strand_id
1 'polypeptide(L)'
;MNKNTKVLALKYRPQTFDDLIGQDVVVETIFNSIKANKVPNAYLFTGIRGIGKTTTARIVAKSLNCKNSIDNLCKDDFCENCKAITNSNHIDVLEMDAASKTGVDDVRDLIEFSRYGPTTAKYKIFIIDEVHMLSKQAFNALLKTLEEPPEYLKFIFATTEIKKIPITVVSRCQRFDLSRIKSLEL
;
A
#
# COMPACT_ATOMS: atom_id res chain seq x y z
N MET A 1 -14.49 17.93 28.73
CA MET A 1 -13.10 17.41 28.59
C MET A 1 -13.18 16.00 28.01
N ASN A 2 -13.19 15.83 26.69
CA ASN A 2 -13.14 14.53 26.06
C ASN A 2 -11.69 14.22 25.69
N LYS A 3 -11.01 13.42 26.50
CA LYS A 3 -9.74 12.80 26.14
C LYS A 3 -10.07 11.75 25.07
N ASN A 4 -9.77 12.05 23.80
CA ASN A 4 -9.71 11.05 22.74
C ASN A 4 -8.63 10.02 23.11
N THR A 5 -9.03 8.98 23.80
CA THR A 5 -8.21 7.80 24.06
C THR A 5 -8.08 7.05 22.73
N LYS A 6 -7.05 7.38 21.94
CA LYS A 6 -6.71 6.57 20.76
C LYS A 6 -6.42 5.15 21.24
N VAL A 7 -7.03 4.15 20.61
CA VAL A 7 -6.74 2.74 20.86
C VAL A 7 -5.23 2.52 20.73
N LEU A 8 -4.61 1.77 21.66
CA LEU A 8 -3.15 1.55 21.69
C LEU A 8 -2.59 1.10 20.35
N ALA A 9 -3.28 0.22 19.62
CA ALA A 9 -2.91 -0.24 18.29
C ALA A 9 -2.80 0.89 17.25
N LEU A 10 -3.55 1.97 17.40
CA LEU A 10 -3.45 3.15 16.54
C LEU A 10 -2.36 4.11 17.00
N LYS A 11 -2.13 4.18 18.33
CA LYS A 11 -1.11 5.06 18.91
C LYS A 11 0.31 4.60 18.56
N TYR A 12 0.55 3.28 18.58
CA TYR A 12 1.86 2.66 18.31
C TYR A 12 1.98 2.09 16.90
N ARG A 13 1.08 2.49 15.98
CA ARG A 13 1.16 2.04 14.59
C ARG A 13 2.43 2.57 13.93
N PRO A 14 3.29 1.72 13.34
CA PRO A 14 4.47 2.15 12.60
C PRO A 14 4.14 3.22 11.57
N GLN A 15 4.97 4.25 11.48
CA GLN A 15 4.77 5.38 10.58
C GLN A 15 5.87 5.49 9.53
N THR A 16 7.02 4.88 9.76
CA THR A 16 8.20 4.92 8.90
C THR A 16 8.74 3.51 8.66
N PHE A 17 9.67 3.37 7.73
CA PHE A 17 10.37 2.10 7.54
C PHE A 17 11.18 1.68 8.76
N ASP A 18 11.76 2.65 9.49
CA ASP A 18 12.55 2.39 10.70
C ASP A 18 11.71 1.78 11.84
N ASP A 19 10.40 2.00 11.81
CA ASP A 19 9.46 1.45 12.80
C ASP A 19 9.02 0.01 12.47
N LEU A 20 9.35 -0.51 11.27
CA LEU A 20 8.93 -1.86 10.83
C LEU A 20 9.90 -2.91 11.36
N ILE A 21 9.64 -3.41 12.56
CA ILE A 21 10.46 -4.45 13.20
C ILE A 21 10.31 -5.80 12.48
N GLY A 22 11.44 -6.49 12.25
CA GLY A 22 11.44 -7.86 11.70
C GLY A 22 11.10 -7.97 10.22
N GLN A 23 11.09 -6.84 9.46
CA GLN A 23 10.82 -6.80 8.02
C GLN A 23 12.00 -6.22 7.23
N ASP A 24 13.23 -6.33 7.75
CA ASP A 24 14.42 -5.63 7.22
C ASP A 24 14.67 -5.90 5.74
N VAL A 25 14.56 -7.16 5.31
CA VAL A 25 14.77 -7.55 3.89
C VAL A 25 13.72 -6.91 2.98
N VAL A 26 12.46 -6.85 3.42
CA VAL A 26 11.37 -6.20 2.68
C VAL A 26 11.62 -4.71 2.56
N VAL A 27 11.95 -4.07 3.66
CA VAL A 27 12.25 -2.64 3.74
C VAL A 27 13.43 -2.29 2.83
N GLU A 28 14.55 -3.00 2.95
CA GLU A 28 15.76 -2.78 2.15
C GLU A 28 15.49 -2.96 0.65
N THR A 29 14.76 -4.02 0.28
CA THR A 29 14.42 -4.28 -1.12
C THR A 29 13.57 -3.15 -1.72
N ILE A 30 12.56 -2.69 -0.99
CA ILE A 30 11.68 -1.60 -1.45
C ILE A 30 12.46 -0.30 -1.52
N PHE A 31 13.24 0.03 -0.49
CA PHE A 31 14.06 1.23 -0.43
C PHE A 31 15.04 1.30 -1.62
N ASN A 32 15.77 0.22 -1.88
CA ASN A 32 16.72 0.13 -2.97
C ASN A 32 16.04 0.24 -4.35
N SER A 33 14.84 -0.33 -4.52
CA SER A 33 14.09 -0.21 -5.77
C SER A 33 13.64 1.21 -6.04
N ILE A 34 13.19 1.94 -5.01
CA ILE A 34 12.80 3.34 -5.12
C ILE A 34 14.03 4.20 -5.42
N LYS A 35 15.15 3.97 -4.73
CA LYS A 35 16.43 4.69 -4.94
C LYS A 35 16.97 4.49 -6.35
N ALA A 36 16.85 3.27 -6.88
CA ALA A 36 17.26 2.93 -8.24
C ALA A 36 16.26 3.40 -9.33
N ASN A 37 15.17 4.06 -8.94
CA ASN A 37 14.05 4.45 -9.81
C ASN A 37 13.43 3.24 -10.57
N LYS A 38 13.44 2.06 -9.94
CA LYS A 38 12.86 0.81 -10.46
C LYS A 38 11.62 0.43 -9.65
N VAL A 39 10.67 1.35 -9.57
CA VAL A 39 9.44 1.16 -8.80
C VAL A 39 8.48 0.24 -9.57
N PRO A 40 8.07 -0.92 -9.02
CA PRO A 40 7.13 -1.79 -9.67
C PRO A 40 5.75 -1.11 -9.81
N ASN A 41 4.95 -1.56 -10.78
CA ASN A 41 3.60 -1.04 -10.97
C ASN A 41 2.62 -1.57 -9.93
N ALA A 42 2.89 -2.76 -9.37
CA ALA A 42 2.07 -3.35 -8.32
C ALA A 42 2.93 -4.07 -7.28
N TYR A 43 2.63 -3.78 -6.01
CA TYR A 43 3.13 -4.50 -4.84
C TYR A 43 2.07 -5.47 -4.34
N LEU A 44 2.47 -6.62 -3.83
CA LEU A 44 1.57 -7.56 -3.17
C LEU A 44 2.16 -8.00 -1.83
N PHE A 45 1.58 -7.49 -0.74
CA PHE A 45 1.94 -7.88 0.62
C PHE A 45 1.08 -9.05 1.08
N THR A 46 1.73 -10.15 1.48
CA THR A 46 1.07 -11.33 2.01
C THR A 46 1.47 -11.58 3.46
N GLY A 47 0.64 -12.28 4.20
CA GLY A 47 0.92 -12.62 5.59
C GLY A 47 -0.35 -12.72 6.43
N ILE A 48 -0.21 -13.24 7.64
CA ILE A 48 -1.33 -13.41 8.55
C ILE A 48 -2.00 -12.08 8.93
N ARG A 49 -3.22 -12.15 9.43
CA ARG A 49 -3.93 -10.97 9.94
C ARG A 49 -3.14 -10.33 11.09
N GLY A 50 -3.10 -8.99 11.11
CA GLY A 50 -2.42 -8.24 12.16
C GLY A 50 -0.91 -8.11 12.01
N ILE A 51 -0.27 -8.68 10.98
CA ILE A 51 1.18 -8.60 10.75
C ILE A 51 1.67 -7.22 10.30
N GLY A 52 0.76 -6.31 9.97
CA GLY A 52 1.12 -4.96 9.53
C GLY A 52 1.08 -4.72 8.02
N LYS A 53 0.43 -5.57 7.22
CA LYS A 53 0.33 -5.43 5.76
C LYS A 53 -0.16 -4.04 5.32
N THR A 54 -1.30 -3.61 5.84
CA THR A 54 -1.89 -2.29 5.53
C THR A 54 -1.00 -1.15 6.02
N THR A 55 -0.33 -1.34 7.15
CA THR A 55 0.64 -0.38 7.68
C THR A 55 1.84 -0.25 6.75
N THR A 56 2.42 -1.38 6.31
CA THR A 56 3.51 -1.40 5.35
C THR A 56 3.09 -0.77 4.02
N ALA A 57 1.88 -1.06 3.53
CA ALA A 57 1.33 -0.44 2.32
C ALA A 57 1.30 1.09 2.42
N ARG A 58 0.86 1.65 3.55
CA ARG A 58 0.85 3.10 3.76
C ARG A 58 2.25 3.70 3.87
N ILE A 59 3.21 2.99 4.49
CA ILE A 59 4.60 3.44 4.57
C ILE A 59 5.21 3.49 3.18
N VAL A 60 4.98 2.49 2.34
CA VAL A 60 5.43 2.49 0.94
C VAL A 60 4.79 3.64 0.16
N ALA A 61 3.49 3.86 0.31
CA ALA A 61 2.82 4.99 -0.35
C ALA A 61 3.39 6.34 0.08
N LYS A 62 3.71 6.52 1.38
CA LYS A 62 4.40 7.71 1.88
C LYS A 62 5.80 7.86 1.26
N SER A 63 6.56 6.79 1.18
CA SER A 63 7.91 6.82 0.61
C SER A 63 7.92 7.18 -0.87
N LEU A 64 6.93 6.71 -1.62
CA LEU A 64 6.75 7.02 -3.04
C LEU A 64 6.33 8.47 -3.30
N ASN A 65 5.53 9.04 -2.40
CA ASN A 65 4.91 10.37 -2.55
C ASN A 65 5.42 11.42 -1.56
N CYS A 66 6.48 11.11 -0.80
CA CYS A 66 7.13 12.08 0.07
C CYS A 66 7.67 13.25 -0.76
N LYS A 67 7.53 14.49 -0.27
CA LYS A 67 8.13 15.68 -0.90
C LYS A 67 9.66 15.67 -0.78
N ASN A 68 10.20 14.95 0.19
CA ASN A 68 11.64 14.77 0.38
C ASN A 68 12.16 13.60 -0.48
N SER A 69 13.48 13.58 -0.71
CA SER A 69 14.12 12.45 -1.39
C SER A 69 14.03 11.16 -0.57
N ILE A 70 14.23 10.01 -1.23
CA ILE A 70 14.22 8.69 -0.58
C ILE A 70 15.28 8.59 0.55
N ASP A 71 16.41 9.25 0.41
CA ASP A 71 17.47 9.26 1.44
C ASP A 71 17.11 10.16 2.65
N ASN A 72 16.10 11.04 2.53
CA ASN A 72 15.67 12.00 3.55
C ASN A 72 14.15 11.93 3.78
N LEU A 73 13.58 10.74 3.82
CA LEU A 73 12.15 10.56 4.12
C LEU A 73 11.76 11.19 5.45
N CYS A 74 10.54 11.69 5.53
CA CYS A 74 10.01 12.24 6.77
C CYS A 74 9.99 11.19 7.88
N LYS A 75 10.61 11.49 9.03
CA LYS A 75 10.61 10.62 10.21
C LYS A 75 9.71 11.15 11.32
N ASP A 76 9.91 12.38 11.73
CA ASP A 76 9.18 13.03 12.83
C ASP A 76 8.28 14.18 12.33
N ASP A 77 8.81 15.03 11.45
CA ASP A 77 8.03 16.12 10.85
C ASP A 77 7.58 15.74 9.43
N PHE A 78 6.36 15.22 9.36
CA PHE A 78 5.76 14.77 8.11
C PHE A 78 5.40 15.96 7.21
N CYS A 79 5.82 15.89 5.94
CA CYS A 79 5.32 16.79 4.90
C CYS A 79 3.81 16.62 4.69
N GLU A 80 3.18 17.53 3.96
CA GLU A 80 1.74 17.51 3.69
C GLU A 80 1.26 16.19 3.11
N ASN A 81 1.99 15.63 2.13
CA ASN A 81 1.64 14.35 1.54
C ASN A 81 1.68 13.21 2.57
N CYS A 82 2.75 13.14 3.35
CA CYS A 82 2.88 12.10 4.38
C CYS A 82 1.80 12.23 5.47
N LYS A 83 1.46 13.45 5.90
CA LYS A 83 0.36 13.71 6.83
C LYS A 83 -0.98 13.25 6.26
N ALA A 84 -1.28 13.62 5.01
CA ALA A 84 -2.53 13.25 4.34
C ALA A 84 -2.65 11.73 4.15
N ILE A 85 -1.57 11.04 3.76
CA ILE A 85 -1.56 9.56 3.62
C ILE A 85 -1.76 8.88 4.98
N THR A 86 -1.10 9.38 6.04
CA THR A 86 -1.28 8.85 7.41
C THR A 86 -2.75 8.94 7.85
N ASN A 87 -3.44 10.00 7.48
CA ASN A 87 -4.85 10.25 7.83
C ASN A 87 -5.83 9.63 6.81
N SER A 88 -5.35 8.91 5.81
CA SER A 88 -6.17 8.29 4.74
C SER A 88 -7.07 9.30 3.99
N ASN A 89 -6.56 10.53 3.78
CA ASN A 89 -7.29 11.60 3.10
C ASN A 89 -6.49 12.28 1.96
N HIS A 90 -5.44 11.60 1.45
CA HIS A 90 -4.67 12.12 0.34
C HIS A 90 -5.41 11.93 -0.99
N ILE A 91 -5.49 12.99 -1.81
CA ILE A 91 -6.26 12.98 -3.07
C ILE A 91 -5.72 11.97 -4.11
N ASP A 92 -4.41 11.73 -4.11
CA ASP A 92 -3.75 10.82 -5.06
C ASP A 92 -3.47 9.43 -4.47
N VAL A 93 -3.84 9.17 -3.21
CA VAL A 93 -3.66 7.87 -2.55
C VAL A 93 -5.00 7.40 -2.01
N LEU A 94 -5.63 6.49 -2.73
CA LEU A 94 -6.93 5.93 -2.36
C LEU A 94 -6.74 4.58 -1.69
N GLU A 95 -7.41 4.42 -0.55
CA GLU A 95 -7.42 3.16 0.21
C GLU A 95 -8.82 2.55 0.19
N MET A 96 -8.89 1.29 -0.19
CA MET A 96 -10.13 0.51 -0.25
C MET A 96 -9.94 -0.81 0.51
N ASP A 97 -10.90 -1.16 1.35
CA ASP A 97 -11.01 -2.48 1.95
C ASP A 97 -11.95 -3.34 1.10
N ALA A 98 -11.40 -4.36 0.43
CA ALA A 98 -12.16 -5.27 -0.40
C ALA A 98 -13.11 -6.18 0.41
N ALA A 99 -12.96 -6.28 1.73
CA ALA A 99 -13.93 -7.00 2.57
C ALA A 99 -15.27 -6.25 2.66
N SER A 100 -15.26 -4.92 2.55
CA SER A 100 -16.46 -4.07 2.58
C SER A 100 -16.92 -3.64 1.18
N LYS A 101 -16.03 -3.63 0.19
CA LYS A 101 -16.26 -3.20 -1.20
C LYS A 101 -15.77 -4.27 -2.17
N THR A 102 -16.57 -5.29 -2.38
CA THR A 102 -16.23 -6.48 -3.20
C THR A 102 -16.67 -6.36 -4.65
N GLY A 103 -17.47 -5.35 -4.96
CA GLY A 103 -18.16 -5.20 -6.23
C GLY A 103 -17.27 -4.77 -7.38
N VAL A 104 -17.69 -5.14 -8.59
CA VAL A 104 -17.00 -4.71 -9.83
C VAL A 104 -17.11 -3.20 -10.03
N ASP A 105 -18.19 -2.58 -9.58
CA ASP A 105 -18.41 -1.13 -9.77
C ASP A 105 -17.46 -0.31 -8.90
N ASP A 106 -17.19 -0.71 -7.66
CA ASP A 106 -16.16 -0.07 -6.82
C ASP A 106 -14.78 -0.06 -7.50
N VAL A 107 -14.43 -1.17 -8.16
CA VAL A 107 -13.16 -1.29 -8.88
C VAL A 107 -13.18 -0.48 -10.19
N ARG A 108 -14.31 -0.44 -10.89
CA ARG A 108 -14.47 0.40 -12.10
C ARG A 108 -14.29 1.87 -11.79
N ASP A 109 -14.83 2.35 -10.66
CA ASP A 109 -14.65 3.72 -10.21
C ASP A 109 -13.17 4.04 -9.97
N LEU A 110 -12.42 3.12 -9.34
CA LEU A 110 -10.96 3.26 -9.19
C LEU A 110 -10.23 3.31 -10.54
N ILE A 111 -10.61 2.44 -11.48
CA ILE A 111 -10.03 2.40 -12.82
C ILE A 111 -10.33 3.70 -13.59
N GLU A 112 -11.56 4.20 -13.51
CA GLU A 112 -11.93 5.47 -14.11
C GLU A 112 -11.10 6.62 -13.53
N PHE A 113 -10.97 6.65 -12.20
CA PHE A 113 -10.14 7.63 -11.50
C PHE A 113 -8.64 7.51 -11.87
N SER A 114 -8.17 6.31 -12.24
CA SER A 114 -6.79 6.07 -12.65
C SER A 114 -6.42 6.71 -13.99
N ARG A 115 -7.40 7.05 -14.83
CA ARG A 115 -7.16 7.68 -16.14
C ARG A 115 -6.64 9.10 -16.03
N TYR A 116 -6.87 9.74 -14.90
CA TYR A 116 -6.37 11.07 -14.61
C TYR A 116 -5.06 10.95 -13.83
N GLY A 117 -4.04 11.70 -14.23
CA GLY A 117 -2.76 11.76 -13.54
C GLY A 117 -2.88 12.23 -12.08
N PRO A 118 -1.81 12.12 -11.30
CA PRO A 118 -1.79 12.63 -9.93
C PRO A 118 -1.92 14.16 -9.93
N THR A 119 -2.55 14.69 -8.88
CA THR A 119 -2.82 16.13 -8.74
C THR A 119 -1.72 16.83 -7.96
N THR A 120 -1.27 16.24 -6.87
CA THR A 120 -0.33 16.86 -5.91
C THR A 120 0.90 16.01 -5.62
N ALA A 121 0.85 14.73 -5.93
CA ALA A 121 1.92 13.77 -5.64
C ALA A 121 2.62 13.29 -6.91
N LYS A 122 3.72 12.54 -6.75
CA LYS A 122 4.45 11.95 -7.86
C LYS A 122 3.68 10.79 -8.51
N TYR A 123 3.04 9.97 -7.67
CA TYR A 123 2.29 8.79 -8.09
C TYR A 123 0.85 8.84 -7.61
N LYS A 124 -0.05 8.34 -8.44
CA LYS A 124 -1.39 7.95 -8.04
C LYS A 124 -1.34 6.52 -7.53
N ILE A 125 -1.75 6.29 -6.27
CA ILE A 125 -1.59 5.01 -5.60
C ILE A 125 -2.95 4.49 -5.14
N PHE A 126 -3.23 3.23 -5.46
CA PHE A 126 -4.40 2.51 -4.96
C PHE A 126 -3.95 1.41 -4.00
N ILE A 127 -4.32 1.54 -2.73
CA ILE A 127 -4.13 0.53 -1.70
C ILE A 127 -5.42 -0.26 -1.61
N ILE A 128 -5.36 -1.57 -1.89
CA ILE A 128 -6.51 -2.47 -1.77
C ILE A 128 -6.18 -3.53 -0.72
N ASP A 129 -6.80 -3.38 0.44
CA ASP A 129 -6.64 -4.33 1.54
C ASP A 129 -7.61 -5.52 1.36
N GLU A 130 -7.17 -6.69 1.84
CA GLU A 130 -7.85 -7.98 1.69
C GLU A 130 -8.32 -8.24 0.24
N VAL A 131 -7.45 -7.97 -0.73
CA VAL A 131 -7.74 -7.99 -2.17
C VAL A 131 -8.33 -9.32 -2.64
N HIS A 132 -8.07 -10.44 -1.95
CA HIS A 132 -8.66 -11.75 -2.24
C HIS A 132 -10.19 -11.80 -2.10
N MET A 133 -10.80 -10.78 -1.45
CA MET A 133 -12.26 -10.67 -1.31
C MET A 133 -12.94 -10.08 -2.55
N LEU A 134 -12.18 -9.54 -3.50
CA LEU A 134 -12.74 -9.03 -4.75
C LEU A 134 -13.44 -10.13 -5.56
N SER A 135 -14.52 -9.77 -6.22
CA SER A 135 -15.20 -10.67 -7.15
C SER A 135 -14.33 -10.99 -8.37
N LYS A 136 -14.63 -12.08 -9.05
CA LYS A 136 -13.93 -12.47 -10.29
C LYS A 136 -14.03 -11.38 -11.37
N GLN A 137 -15.19 -10.73 -11.47
CA GLN A 137 -15.38 -9.62 -12.42
C GLN A 137 -14.52 -8.40 -12.04
N ALA A 138 -14.36 -8.11 -10.74
CA ALA A 138 -13.50 -7.04 -10.25
C ALA A 138 -12.02 -7.30 -10.60
N PHE A 139 -11.53 -8.52 -10.39
CA PHE A 139 -10.18 -8.91 -10.82
C PHE A 139 -9.99 -8.77 -12.33
N ASN A 140 -10.95 -9.20 -13.13
CA ASN A 140 -10.88 -9.08 -14.59
C ASN A 140 -10.84 -7.61 -15.03
N ALA A 141 -11.57 -6.72 -14.34
CA ALA A 141 -11.51 -5.29 -14.60
C ALA A 141 -10.12 -4.69 -14.29
N LEU A 142 -9.49 -5.13 -13.19
CA LEU A 142 -8.14 -4.69 -12.81
C LEU A 142 -7.06 -5.18 -13.77
N LEU A 143 -7.20 -6.39 -14.33
CA LEU A 143 -6.16 -7.03 -15.15
C LEU A 143 -5.72 -6.15 -16.32
N LYS A 144 -6.66 -5.52 -17.03
CA LYS A 144 -6.34 -4.64 -18.17
C LYS A 144 -5.41 -3.49 -17.75
N THR A 145 -5.71 -2.87 -16.61
CA THR A 145 -4.90 -1.76 -16.08
C THR A 145 -3.55 -2.25 -15.53
N LEU A 146 -3.50 -3.48 -14.97
CA LEU A 146 -2.25 -4.10 -14.52
C LEU A 146 -1.33 -4.53 -15.67
N GLU A 147 -1.89 -4.82 -16.84
CA GLU A 147 -1.12 -5.19 -18.04
C GLU A 147 -0.43 -3.98 -18.68
N GLU A 148 -1.15 -2.86 -18.77
CA GLU A 148 -0.68 -1.63 -19.41
C GLU A 148 -0.94 -0.43 -18.48
N PRO A 149 -0.29 -0.36 -17.30
CA PRO A 149 -0.52 0.73 -16.36
C PRO A 149 0.14 2.02 -16.85
N PRO A 150 -0.49 3.19 -16.66
CA PRO A 150 0.21 4.47 -16.78
C PRO A 150 1.43 4.51 -15.84
N GLU A 151 2.52 5.17 -16.23
CA GLU A 151 3.74 5.24 -15.41
C GLU A 151 3.52 5.82 -14.01
N TYR A 152 2.59 6.76 -13.90
CA TYR A 152 2.23 7.41 -12.63
C TYR A 152 1.37 6.55 -11.71
N LEU A 153 0.79 5.44 -12.20
CA LEU A 153 -0.13 4.60 -11.44
C LEU A 153 0.61 3.48 -10.73
N LYS A 154 0.33 3.33 -9.44
CA LYS A 154 0.87 2.23 -8.62
C LYS A 154 -0.26 1.57 -7.84
N PHE A 155 -0.21 0.23 -7.79
CA PHE A 155 -1.09 -0.57 -6.94
C PHE A 155 -0.33 -1.12 -5.74
N ILE A 156 -0.97 -1.17 -4.59
CA ILE A 156 -0.46 -1.85 -3.40
C ILE A 156 -1.57 -2.76 -2.88
N PHE A 157 -1.42 -4.04 -3.08
CA PHE A 157 -2.36 -5.06 -2.63
C PHE A 157 -1.89 -5.66 -1.31
N ALA A 158 -2.83 -5.93 -0.41
CA ALA A 158 -2.60 -6.69 0.81
C ALA A 158 -3.57 -7.86 0.88
N THR A 159 -3.10 -9.03 1.33
CA THR A 159 -3.92 -10.23 1.45
C THR A 159 -3.46 -11.15 2.57
N THR A 160 -4.41 -11.82 3.19
CA THR A 160 -4.16 -12.97 4.08
C THR A 160 -4.19 -14.30 3.32
N GLU A 161 -4.76 -14.33 2.10
CA GLU A 161 -5.04 -15.56 1.35
C GLU A 161 -4.60 -15.45 -0.12
N ILE A 162 -3.28 -15.54 -0.35
CA ILE A 162 -2.72 -15.43 -1.71
C ILE A 162 -3.28 -16.46 -2.69
N LYS A 163 -3.64 -17.66 -2.21
CA LYS A 163 -4.18 -18.73 -3.06
C LYS A 163 -5.54 -18.39 -3.70
N LYS A 164 -6.25 -17.44 -3.15
CA LYS A 164 -7.53 -16.96 -3.70
C LYS A 164 -7.37 -15.87 -4.76
N ILE A 165 -6.16 -15.33 -4.95
CA ILE A 165 -5.91 -14.33 -5.98
C ILE A 165 -5.57 -15.04 -7.30
N PRO A 166 -6.17 -14.61 -8.44
CA PRO A 166 -5.82 -15.18 -9.74
C PRO A 166 -4.32 -15.07 -10.02
N ILE A 167 -3.72 -16.12 -10.51
CA ILE A 167 -2.28 -16.16 -10.84
C ILE A 167 -1.89 -15.07 -11.86
N THR A 168 -2.81 -14.71 -12.72
CA THR A 168 -2.65 -13.62 -13.69
C THR A 168 -2.44 -12.25 -13.04
N VAL A 169 -3.01 -12.03 -11.86
CA VAL A 169 -2.80 -10.82 -11.04
C VAL A 169 -1.47 -10.94 -10.29
N VAL A 170 -1.25 -12.08 -9.61
CA VAL A 170 -0.03 -12.31 -8.81
C VAL A 170 1.23 -12.17 -9.66
N SER A 171 1.23 -12.69 -10.89
CA SER A 171 2.39 -12.64 -11.80
C SER A 171 2.78 -11.24 -12.25
N ARG A 172 1.88 -10.26 -12.08
CA ARG A 172 2.13 -8.84 -12.42
C ARG A 172 2.51 -7.99 -11.20
N CYS A 173 2.59 -8.60 -10.03
CA CYS A 173 2.95 -7.95 -8.78
C CYS A 173 4.34 -8.33 -8.32
N GLN A 174 5.05 -7.41 -7.71
CA GLN A 174 6.19 -7.74 -6.87
C GLN A 174 5.67 -8.17 -5.50
N ARG A 175 5.88 -9.46 -5.17
CA ARG A 175 5.37 -10.07 -3.95
C ARG A 175 6.36 -9.91 -2.80
N PHE A 176 5.82 -9.62 -1.61
CA PHE A 176 6.53 -9.57 -0.35
C PHE A 176 5.74 -10.35 0.72
N ASP A 177 6.37 -11.35 1.28
CA ASP A 177 5.78 -12.16 2.34
C ASP A 177 6.24 -11.62 3.69
N LEU A 178 5.32 -10.98 4.43
CA LEU A 178 5.61 -10.45 5.76
C LEU A 178 5.62 -11.58 6.78
N SER A 179 6.68 -11.64 7.58
CA SER A 179 6.88 -12.67 8.59
C SER A 179 6.49 -12.18 9.99
N ARG A 180 6.16 -13.14 10.87
CA ARG A 180 5.98 -12.81 12.30
C ARG A 180 7.30 -12.35 12.90
N ILE A 181 7.22 -11.32 13.73
CA ILE A 181 8.32 -10.88 14.58
C ILE A 181 8.62 -12.03 15.58
N LYS A 182 9.87 -12.43 15.65
CA LYS A 182 10.31 -13.40 16.66
C LYS A 182 10.33 -12.72 18.03
N SER A 183 9.96 -13.46 19.09
CA SER A 183 9.90 -12.92 20.46
C SER A 183 11.24 -12.37 20.99
N LEU A 184 12.34 -12.66 20.32
CA LEU A 184 13.68 -12.11 20.62
C LEU A 184 13.93 -10.72 20.00
N GLU A 185 13.05 -10.24 19.13
CA GLU A 185 13.15 -8.96 18.42
C GLU A 185 12.17 -7.91 18.99
N LEU A 186 11.41 -8.28 20.01
CA LEU A 186 10.51 -7.43 20.79
C LEU A 186 11.17 -6.97 22.08
#